data_7b430c36ba7818b24dd314ee5c6cd4f5
#
_entry.id   7b430c36ba7818b24dd314ee5c6cd4f5
#
_cell.length_a   1.000
_cell.length_b   1.000
_cell.length_c   1.000
_cell.angle_alpha   90.00
_cell.angle_beta   90.00
_cell.angle_gamma   90.00
#
_symmetry.space_group_name_H-M   'P 1'
#
loop_
_entity.id
_entity.type
_entity.pdbx_description
1 polymer ?
#
loop_
_entity_poly.entity_id
_entity_poly.type
_entity_poly.pdbx_seq_one_letter_code
_entity_poly.pdbx_strand_id
1 'polypeptide(L)'
;MTAKSVVIDGIGGQGVRVIGNTMASLLAVMGYEVTLLFDYDSSVRGGMSEAFLSYDREPISNFVVECADVVLRLADRGPVHLSADYVIADCDLIKPGEKGEEIPFLQLGVDKFGRDLFGNMIALGRLLCVCDVDFTEKHLIEALPKKYIDENIAAIKYGYGMDAESIRAIVPEQAASNFAERYAERVLAGTAPAEALEQAAASRS
;
A
#
# COMPACT_ATOMS: atom_id res chain seq x y z
N MET A 1 -13.18 5.48 22.52
CA MET A 1 -12.79 5.66 21.10
C MET A 1 -12.36 4.29 20.62
N THR A 2 -12.65 3.90 19.40
CA THR A 2 -12.15 2.65 18.81
C THR A 2 -10.75 2.89 18.28
N ALA A 3 -9.82 1.94 18.49
CA ALA A 3 -8.49 1.99 17.90
C ALA A 3 -8.57 2.18 16.39
N LYS A 4 -7.66 2.97 15.82
CA LYS A 4 -7.55 3.08 14.34
C LYS A 4 -6.99 1.80 13.77
N SER A 5 -7.49 1.41 12.60
CA SER A 5 -7.19 0.15 11.94
C SER A 5 -6.73 0.35 10.50
N VAL A 6 -5.65 -0.33 10.14
CA VAL A 6 -5.04 -0.30 8.81
C VAL A 6 -4.84 -1.72 8.33
N VAL A 7 -5.20 -1.99 7.09
CA VAL A 7 -4.86 -3.24 6.41
C VAL A 7 -3.94 -2.94 5.23
N ILE A 8 -2.87 -3.71 5.12
CA ILE A 8 -1.94 -3.66 3.98
C ILE A 8 -2.08 -4.98 3.25
N ASP A 9 -2.53 -4.91 2.02
CA ASP A 9 -2.88 -6.05 1.18
C ASP A 9 -1.94 -6.10 -0.04
N GLY A 10 -1.42 -7.29 -0.33
CA GLY A 10 -0.51 -7.50 -1.44
C GLY A 10 -0.14 -8.97 -1.62
N ILE A 11 0.93 -9.21 -2.36
CA ILE A 11 1.49 -10.54 -2.58
C ILE A 11 2.90 -10.67 -2.02
N GLY A 12 3.33 -11.90 -1.82
CA GLY A 12 4.69 -12.20 -1.37
C GLY A 12 5.74 -11.52 -2.27
N GLY A 13 6.61 -10.72 -1.66
CA GLY A 13 7.64 -9.92 -2.34
C GLY A 13 7.32 -8.44 -2.54
N GLN A 14 6.06 -8.00 -2.42
CA GLN A 14 5.66 -6.59 -2.57
C GLN A 14 5.93 -5.72 -1.34
N GLY A 15 6.56 -6.24 -0.30
CA GLY A 15 6.97 -5.43 0.85
C GLY A 15 5.88 -5.19 1.91
N VAL A 16 4.74 -5.89 1.88
CA VAL A 16 3.68 -5.79 2.89
C VAL A 16 4.23 -5.85 4.32
N ARG A 17 5.13 -6.83 4.58
CA ARG A 17 5.77 -6.97 5.89
C ARG A 17 6.72 -5.82 6.23
N VAL A 18 7.37 -5.24 5.22
CA VAL A 18 8.28 -4.10 5.43
C VAL A 18 7.47 -2.88 5.82
N ILE A 19 6.41 -2.58 5.09
CA ILE A 19 5.52 -1.45 5.38
C ILE A 19 4.88 -1.62 6.76
N GLY A 20 4.27 -2.78 7.03
CA GLY A 20 3.59 -3.07 8.30
C GLY A 20 4.54 -2.97 9.52
N ASN A 21 5.72 -3.61 9.44
CA ASN A 21 6.70 -3.53 10.53
C ASN A 21 7.23 -2.10 10.72
N THR A 22 7.51 -1.36 9.64
CA THR A 22 8.01 0.00 9.74
C THR A 22 6.97 0.94 10.34
N MET A 23 5.70 0.83 9.90
CA MET A 23 4.60 1.59 10.49
C MET A 23 4.42 1.29 11.98
N ALA A 24 4.39 0.00 12.34
CA ALA A 24 4.25 -0.41 13.74
C ALA A 24 5.41 0.10 14.60
N SER A 25 6.64 0.01 14.11
CA SER A 25 7.83 0.53 14.83
C SER A 25 7.74 2.04 15.00
N LEU A 26 7.35 2.78 13.97
CA LEU A 26 7.21 4.23 14.03
C LEU A 26 6.15 4.65 15.06
N LEU A 27 4.97 4.03 15.01
CA LEU A 27 3.89 4.30 15.97
C LEU A 27 4.29 3.98 17.41
N ALA A 28 5.00 2.86 17.62
CA ALA A 28 5.53 2.49 18.94
C ALA A 28 6.55 3.51 19.48
N VAL A 29 7.48 3.99 18.62
CA VAL A 29 8.43 5.06 18.96
C VAL A 29 7.69 6.35 19.33
N MET A 30 6.55 6.62 18.71
CA MET A 30 5.68 7.77 19.01
C MET A 30 4.81 7.57 20.26
N GLY A 31 4.90 6.41 20.92
CA GLY A 31 4.18 6.09 22.17
C GLY A 31 2.73 5.66 21.95
N TYR A 32 2.41 5.08 20.79
CA TYR A 32 1.15 4.38 20.59
C TYR A 32 1.24 2.93 21.06
N GLU A 33 0.13 2.40 21.58
CA GLU A 33 -0.09 0.97 21.65
C GLU A 33 -0.38 0.46 20.25
N VAL A 34 0.28 -0.64 19.85
CA VAL A 34 0.20 -1.15 18.47
C VAL A 34 0.01 -2.65 18.48
N THR A 35 -0.92 -3.13 17.68
CA THR A 35 -1.07 -4.54 17.35
C THR A 35 -0.80 -4.73 15.87
N LEU A 36 0.05 -5.69 15.53
CA LEU A 36 0.35 -6.05 14.15
C LEU A 36 0.27 -7.56 13.99
N LEU A 37 -0.63 -8.00 13.12
CA LEU A 37 -0.80 -9.39 12.74
C LEU A 37 -0.52 -9.54 11.25
N PHE A 38 0.07 -10.67 10.86
CA PHE A 38 0.28 -11.01 9.46
C PHE A 38 -0.51 -12.28 9.13
N ASP A 39 -1.23 -12.23 8.02
CA ASP A 39 -1.72 -13.41 7.34
C ASP A 39 -0.91 -13.66 6.07
N TYR A 40 -0.61 -14.92 5.80
CA TYR A 40 0.25 -15.30 4.70
C TYR A 40 -0.16 -16.64 4.13
N ASP A 41 -0.56 -16.66 2.87
CA ASP A 41 -0.78 -17.92 2.16
C ASP A 41 0.55 -18.49 1.67
N SER A 42 1.01 -19.52 2.38
CA SER A 42 2.25 -20.23 2.05
C SER A 42 2.06 -21.34 1.01
N SER A 43 0.84 -21.61 0.57
CA SER A 43 0.52 -22.75 -0.31
C SER A 43 1.04 -22.55 -1.74
N VAL A 44 1.25 -21.31 -2.16
CA VAL A 44 1.75 -20.95 -3.49
C VAL A 44 2.84 -19.89 -3.45
N ARG A 45 3.81 -19.99 -4.35
CA ARG A 45 4.83 -18.95 -4.51
C ARG A 45 4.18 -17.65 -4.98
N GLY A 46 4.38 -16.56 -4.24
CA GLY A 46 3.68 -15.30 -4.48
C GLY A 46 2.24 -15.29 -3.97
N GLY A 47 1.93 -16.12 -2.94
CA GLY A 47 0.64 -16.14 -2.26
C GLY A 47 0.28 -14.81 -1.60
N MET A 48 -0.98 -14.68 -1.21
CA MET A 48 -1.49 -13.50 -0.49
C MET A 48 -0.63 -13.19 0.73
N SER A 49 -0.39 -11.92 0.97
CA SER A 49 0.28 -11.41 2.16
C SER A 49 -0.50 -10.21 2.65
N GLU A 50 -1.00 -10.30 3.87
CA GLU A 50 -1.79 -9.25 4.51
C GLU A 50 -1.15 -8.86 5.84
N ALA A 51 -1.25 -7.58 6.18
CA ALA A 51 -0.87 -7.07 7.49
C ALA A 51 -2.06 -6.30 8.07
N PHE A 52 -2.50 -6.70 9.25
CA PHE A 52 -3.56 -6.08 10.02
C PHE A 52 -2.92 -5.31 11.17
N LEU A 53 -3.03 -4.00 11.15
CA LEU A 53 -2.43 -3.12 12.13
C LEU A 53 -3.52 -2.31 12.81
N SER A 54 -3.53 -2.32 14.15
CA SER A 54 -4.37 -1.45 14.96
C SER A 54 -3.51 -0.63 15.90
N TYR A 55 -3.85 0.64 16.11
CA TYR A 55 -3.11 1.53 17.01
C TYR A 55 -4.02 2.51 17.73
N ASP A 56 -3.65 2.83 18.97
CA ASP A 56 -4.33 3.80 19.83
C ASP A 56 -3.34 4.37 20.86
N ARG A 57 -3.72 5.43 21.55
CA ARG A 57 -3.01 5.92 22.74
C ARG A 57 -3.34 5.11 23.99
N GLU A 58 -4.49 4.45 23.99
CA GLU A 58 -4.99 3.59 25.08
C GLU A 58 -4.76 2.10 24.75
N PRO A 59 -4.74 1.21 25.75
CA PRO A 59 -4.58 -0.22 25.52
C PRO A 59 -5.64 -0.80 24.58
N ILE A 60 -5.20 -1.55 23.59
CA ILE A 60 -6.07 -2.19 22.59
C ILE A 60 -6.56 -3.52 23.13
N SER A 61 -7.86 -3.66 23.30
CA SER A 61 -8.51 -4.89 23.81
C SER A 61 -9.08 -5.79 22.70
N ASN A 62 -9.36 -5.25 21.52
CA ASN A 62 -9.82 -6.02 20.36
C ASN A 62 -8.76 -6.01 19.27
N PHE A 63 -8.31 -7.22 18.87
CA PHE A 63 -7.28 -7.41 17.85
C PHE A 63 -7.85 -7.80 16.48
N VAL A 64 -9.18 -7.95 16.38
CA VAL A 64 -9.86 -8.32 15.14
C VAL A 64 -10.26 -7.05 14.40
N VAL A 65 -9.79 -6.90 13.18
CA VAL A 65 -10.18 -5.82 12.27
C VAL A 65 -11.34 -6.32 11.43
N GLU A 66 -12.55 -5.88 11.73
CA GLU A 66 -13.77 -6.21 10.96
C GLU A 66 -14.02 -5.20 9.83
N CYS A 67 -13.65 -3.95 10.06
CA CYS A 67 -13.67 -2.86 9.09
C CYS A 67 -12.39 -2.05 9.26
N ALA A 68 -11.70 -1.73 8.17
CA ALA A 68 -10.49 -0.93 8.22
C ALA A 68 -10.81 0.55 8.01
N ASP A 69 -10.19 1.44 8.79
CA ASP A 69 -10.23 2.88 8.48
C ASP A 69 -9.52 3.13 7.14
N VAL A 70 -8.38 2.46 6.92
CA VAL A 70 -7.62 2.59 5.67
C VAL A 70 -7.12 1.22 5.19
N VAL A 71 -7.29 0.95 3.90
CA VAL A 71 -6.63 -0.19 3.22
C VAL A 71 -5.56 0.36 2.27
N LEU A 72 -4.33 -0.15 2.39
CA LEU A 72 -3.28 0.01 1.39
C LEU A 72 -3.24 -1.26 0.52
N ARG A 73 -3.67 -1.15 -0.73
CA ARG A 73 -3.75 -2.28 -1.67
C ARG A 73 -2.63 -2.22 -2.71
N LEU A 74 -1.73 -3.19 -2.64
CA LEU A 74 -0.58 -3.30 -3.55
C LEU A 74 -0.79 -4.34 -4.66
N ALA A 75 -1.80 -5.20 -4.54
CA ALA A 75 -2.17 -6.17 -5.58
C ALA A 75 -3.68 -6.50 -5.54
N ASP A 76 -4.24 -6.88 -6.67
CA ASP A 76 -5.59 -7.45 -6.75
C ASP A 76 -5.52 -8.98 -6.64
N ARG A 77 -5.83 -9.50 -5.47
CA ARG A 77 -5.83 -10.94 -5.20
C ARG A 77 -7.10 -11.40 -4.53
N GLY A 78 -8.21 -11.23 -5.23
CA GLY A 78 -9.49 -11.81 -4.82
C GLY A 78 -10.39 -10.87 -4.02
N PRO A 79 -11.50 -11.39 -3.51
CA PRO A 79 -12.45 -10.58 -2.80
C PRO A 79 -11.82 -10.11 -1.49
N VAL A 80 -11.59 -8.82 -1.39
CA VAL A 80 -11.34 -8.20 -0.08
C VAL A 80 -12.64 -8.36 0.70
N HIS A 81 -12.63 -9.22 1.68
CA HIS A 81 -13.80 -9.44 2.54
C HIS A 81 -13.96 -8.33 3.58
N LEU A 82 -13.00 -7.44 3.67
CA LEU A 82 -12.98 -6.36 4.62
C LEU A 82 -13.48 -5.08 3.98
N SER A 83 -14.47 -4.43 4.60
CA SER A 83 -14.88 -3.08 4.22
C SER A 83 -13.82 -2.07 4.70
N ALA A 84 -13.64 -0.98 3.94
CA ALA A 84 -12.73 0.10 4.27
C ALA A 84 -13.41 1.45 4.09
N ASP A 85 -13.09 2.40 4.97
CA ASP A 85 -13.56 3.78 4.84
C ASP A 85 -12.80 4.51 3.73
N TYR A 86 -11.53 4.14 3.53
CA TYR A 86 -10.67 4.71 2.49
C TYR A 86 -9.67 3.69 1.95
N VAL A 87 -9.41 3.71 0.64
CA VAL A 87 -8.47 2.82 -0.03
C VAL A 87 -7.35 3.63 -0.69
N ILE A 88 -6.11 3.29 -0.37
CA ILE A 88 -4.94 3.72 -1.11
C ILE A 88 -4.50 2.51 -1.93
N ALA A 89 -4.42 2.64 -3.24
CA ALA A 89 -4.11 1.50 -4.09
C ALA A 89 -2.96 1.79 -5.06
N ASP A 90 -2.24 0.77 -5.47
CA ASP A 90 -1.45 0.86 -6.69
C ASP A 90 -2.41 1.00 -7.90
N CYS A 91 -1.90 1.41 -9.06
CA CYS A 91 -2.73 1.71 -10.21
C CYS A 91 -3.64 0.54 -10.62
N ASP A 92 -4.86 0.87 -11.04
CA ASP A 92 -5.92 -0.04 -11.53
C ASP A 92 -6.44 -1.03 -10.45
N LEU A 93 -6.28 -0.71 -9.17
CA LEU A 93 -6.71 -1.58 -8.08
C LEU A 93 -7.90 -1.04 -7.25
N ILE A 94 -8.37 0.17 -7.49
CA ILE A 94 -9.60 0.69 -6.88
C ILE A 94 -10.80 -0.03 -7.50
N LYS A 95 -11.68 -0.56 -6.66
CA LYS A 95 -12.89 -1.26 -7.10
C LYS A 95 -14.05 -0.28 -7.23
N PRO A 96 -15.04 -0.57 -8.12
CA PRO A 96 -16.23 0.27 -8.25
C PRO A 96 -16.93 0.49 -6.92
N GLY A 97 -17.17 1.75 -6.56
CA GLY A 97 -17.84 2.14 -5.31
C GLY A 97 -16.90 2.35 -4.11
N GLU A 98 -15.62 2.01 -4.21
CA GLU A 98 -14.65 2.34 -3.18
C GLU A 98 -14.26 3.83 -3.25
N LYS A 99 -14.09 4.43 -2.08
CA LYS A 99 -13.53 5.78 -1.93
C LYS A 99 -12.03 5.66 -1.71
N GLY A 100 -11.24 6.28 -2.57
CA GLY A 100 -9.79 6.17 -2.43
C GLY A 100 -9.02 6.91 -3.50
N GLU A 101 -7.74 6.54 -3.62
CA GLU A 101 -6.79 7.11 -4.56
C GLU A 101 -5.86 6.03 -5.11
N GLU A 102 -5.40 6.23 -6.34
CA GLU A 102 -4.45 5.35 -7.02
C GLU A 102 -3.11 6.05 -7.22
N ILE A 103 -2.02 5.35 -6.88
CA ILE A 103 -0.66 5.90 -6.94
C ILE A 103 0.28 4.81 -7.43
N PRO A 104 1.05 5.03 -8.52
CA PRO A 104 1.99 4.06 -9.07
C PRO A 104 3.26 3.96 -8.21
N PHE A 105 3.15 3.37 -7.04
CA PHE A 105 4.21 3.38 -6.02
C PHE A 105 5.54 2.82 -6.51
N LEU A 106 5.52 1.66 -7.18
CA LEU A 106 6.74 1.02 -7.67
C LEU A 106 7.42 1.89 -8.75
N GLN A 107 6.63 2.43 -9.68
CA GLN A 107 7.16 3.32 -10.72
C GLN A 107 7.76 4.60 -10.12
N LEU A 108 7.09 5.21 -9.14
CA LEU A 108 7.62 6.37 -8.43
C LEU A 108 8.91 6.06 -7.68
N GLY A 109 9.02 4.88 -7.11
CA GLY A 109 10.25 4.41 -6.47
C GLY A 109 11.42 4.38 -7.45
N VAL A 110 11.20 3.88 -8.66
CA VAL A 110 12.22 3.87 -9.75
C VAL A 110 12.51 5.30 -10.22
N ASP A 111 11.49 6.08 -10.54
CA ASP A 111 11.65 7.40 -11.19
C ASP A 111 12.29 8.44 -10.25
N LYS A 112 11.95 8.42 -8.97
CA LYS A 112 12.39 9.42 -8.00
C LYS A 112 13.63 8.99 -7.21
N PHE A 113 13.78 7.68 -6.96
CA PHE A 113 14.82 7.15 -6.05
C PHE A 113 15.68 6.07 -6.70
N GLY A 114 15.47 5.75 -7.99
CA GLY A 114 16.27 4.81 -8.78
C GLY A 114 16.03 3.32 -8.47
N ARG A 115 15.05 2.99 -7.60
CA ARG A 115 14.74 1.60 -7.21
C ARG A 115 13.27 1.45 -6.82
N ASP A 116 12.66 0.37 -7.27
CA ASP A 116 11.30 -0.03 -6.96
C ASP A 116 11.05 -0.21 -5.45
N LEU A 117 12.04 -0.70 -4.71
CA LEU A 117 11.93 -0.90 -3.26
C LEU A 117 11.53 0.37 -2.47
N PHE A 118 11.88 1.57 -2.98
CA PHE A 118 11.49 2.83 -2.33
C PHE A 118 10.01 3.16 -2.56
N GLY A 119 9.34 2.51 -3.50
CA GLY A 119 7.89 2.57 -3.66
C GLY A 119 7.14 2.19 -2.37
N ASN A 120 7.66 1.20 -1.63
CA ASN A 120 7.10 0.81 -0.34
C ASN A 120 7.18 1.93 0.72
N MET A 121 8.24 2.72 0.68
CA MET A 121 8.41 3.84 1.61
C MET A 121 7.56 5.04 1.19
N ILE A 122 7.37 5.25 -0.11
CA ILE A 122 6.40 6.24 -0.64
C ILE A 122 4.98 5.85 -0.19
N ALA A 123 4.61 4.58 -0.35
CA ALA A 123 3.31 4.06 0.08
C ALA A 123 3.10 4.23 1.60
N LEU A 124 4.12 3.93 2.41
CA LEU A 124 4.08 4.17 3.86
C LEU A 124 3.88 5.66 4.16
N GLY A 125 4.59 6.56 3.48
CA GLY A 125 4.44 8.00 3.66
C GLY A 125 3.02 8.47 3.36
N ARG A 126 2.44 7.99 2.25
CA ARG A 126 1.05 8.31 1.92
C ARG A 126 0.05 7.75 2.93
N LEU A 127 0.25 6.52 3.37
CA LEU A 127 -0.56 5.89 4.41
C LEU A 127 -0.54 6.69 5.72
N LEU A 128 0.62 7.13 6.17
CA LEU A 128 0.76 7.98 7.34
C LEU A 128 0.02 9.31 7.21
N CYS A 129 0.07 9.94 6.03
CA CYS A 129 -0.68 11.16 5.72
C CYS A 129 -2.20 10.95 5.80
N VAL A 130 -2.71 9.90 5.16
CA VAL A 130 -4.16 9.58 5.18
C VAL A 130 -4.64 9.18 6.58
N CYS A 131 -3.79 8.53 7.37
CA CYS A 131 -4.07 8.19 8.76
C CYS A 131 -3.94 9.38 9.74
N ASP A 132 -3.54 10.56 9.26
CA ASP A 132 -3.31 11.76 10.08
C ASP A 132 -2.28 11.51 11.20
N VAL A 133 -1.17 10.85 10.83
CA VAL A 133 -0.06 10.53 11.73
C VAL A 133 1.08 11.51 11.50
N ASP A 134 1.18 12.52 12.37
CA ASP A 134 2.28 13.48 12.36
C ASP A 134 3.55 12.89 13.00
N PHE A 135 4.62 12.85 12.24
CA PHE A 135 5.92 12.35 12.71
C PHE A 135 7.03 13.39 12.55
N THR A 136 8.09 13.22 13.32
CA THR A 136 9.34 13.98 13.16
C THR A 136 10.41 13.11 12.49
N GLU A 137 11.42 13.75 11.91
CA GLU A 137 12.57 13.01 11.35
C GLU A 137 13.26 12.13 12.41
N LYS A 138 13.31 12.58 13.66
CA LYS A 138 13.85 11.78 14.76
C LYS A 138 13.08 10.46 14.93
N HIS A 139 11.75 10.48 14.83
CA HIS A 139 10.94 9.26 14.91
C HIS A 139 11.27 8.30 13.77
N LEU A 140 11.49 8.81 12.56
CA LEU A 140 11.88 7.98 11.41
C LEU A 140 13.26 7.36 11.59
N ILE A 141 14.25 8.15 12.06
CA ILE A 141 15.61 7.65 12.31
C ILE A 141 15.62 6.52 13.35
N GLU A 142 14.76 6.60 14.36
CA GLU A 142 14.65 5.60 15.42
C GLU A 142 13.91 4.33 14.95
N ALA A 143 12.88 4.48 14.09
CA ALA A 143 12.03 3.38 13.64
C ALA A 143 12.60 2.62 12.42
N LEU A 144 13.39 3.28 11.56
CA LEU A 144 13.86 2.73 10.31
C LEU A 144 15.14 1.89 10.44
N PRO A 145 15.30 0.86 9.58
CA PRO A 145 16.58 0.18 9.44
C PRO A 145 17.68 1.14 8.99
N LYS A 146 18.90 0.94 9.47
CA LYS A 146 20.06 1.80 9.12
C LYS A 146 20.42 1.76 7.63
N LYS A 147 20.07 0.67 6.94
CA LYS A 147 20.36 0.51 5.51
C LYS A 147 19.46 1.42 4.68
N TYR A 148 20.03 2.25 3.85
CA TYR A 148 19.33 3.24 3.01
C TYR A 148 18.45 4.20 3.81
N ILE A 149 18.91 4.62 5.01
CA ILE A 149 18.07 5.40 5.92
C ILE A 149 17.67 6.75 5.32
N ASP A 150 18.61 7.44 4.67
CA ASP A 150 18.37 8.77 4.10
C ASP A 150 17.37 8.69 2.92
N GLU A 151 17.53 7.69 2.06
CA GLU A 151 16.62 7.45 0.94
C GLU A 151 15.22 7.01 1.44
N ASN A 152 15.16 6.16 2.46
CA ASN A 152 13.89 5.75 3.07
C ASN A 152 13.15 6.95 3.68
N ILE A 153 13.86 7.82 4.42
CA ILE A 153 13.29 9.05 4.98
C ILE A 153 12.78 9.97 3.87
N ALA A 154 13.58 10.17 2.83
CA ALA A 154 13.19 11.00 1.70
C ALA A 154 11.94 10.45 0.97
N ALA A 155 11.87 9.14 0.77
CA ALA A 155 10.73 8.48 0.14
C ALA A 155 9.46 8.57 0.99
N ILE A 156 9.55 8.39 2.32
CA ILE A 156 8.41 8.56 3.24
C ILE A 156 7.93 10.02 3.21
N LYS A 157 8.84 10.98 3.30
CA LYS A 157 8.48 12.41 3.23
C LYS A 157 7.83 12.77 1.90
N TYR A 158 8.32 12.20 0.79
CA TYR A 158 7.73 12.39 -0.52
C TYR A 158 6.29 11.90 -0.58
N GLY A 159 6.05 10.66 -0.14
CA GLY A 159 4.69 10.10 -0.10
C GLY A 159 3.74 10.85 0.84
N TYR A 160 4.25 11.28 2.00
CA TYR A 160 3.49 12.07 2.98
C TYR A 160 3.07 13.44 2.43
N GLY A 161 3.95 14.08 1.68
CA GLY A 161 3.71 15.41 1.11
C GLY A 161 2.91 15.44 -0.21
N MET A 162 2.47 14.28 -0.72
CA MET A 162 1.66 14.23 -1.94
C MET A 162 0.27 14.81 -1.67
N ASP A 163 -0.12 15.79 -2.47
CA ASP A 163 -1.48 16.34 -2.48
C ASP A 163 -2.33 15.74 -3.62
N ALA A 164 -3.63 16.01 -3.60
CA ALA A 164 -4.57 15.49 -4.59
C ALA A 164 -4.26 15.96 -6.02
N GLU A 165 -3.64 17.12 -6.20
CA GLU A 165 -3.25 17.66 -7.51
C GLU A 165 -2.04 16.91 -8.05
N SER A 166 -1.02 16.70 -7.22
CA SER A 166 0.16 15.90 -7.53
C SER A 166 -0.21 14.47 -7.90
N ILE A 167 -1.13 13.85 -7.16
CA ILE A 167 -1.59 12.49 -7.44
C ILE A 167 -2.28 12.40 -8.80
N ARG A 168 -3.20 13.31 -9.11
CA ARG A 168 -3.87 13.37 -10.42
C ARG A 168 -2.91 13.61 -11.58
N ALA A 169 -1.84 14.35 -11.36
CA ALA A 169 -0.83 14.63 -12.39
C ALA A 169 0.07 13.40 -12.66
N ILE A 170 0.22 12.50 -11.70
CA ILE A 170 1.07 11.31 -11.81
C ILE A 170 0.32 10.16 -12.51
N VAL A 171 -0.99 10.05 -12.34
CA VAL A 171 -1.84 9.04 -12.98
C VAL A 171 -2.47 9.64 -14.22
N PRO A 172 -1.87 9.50 -15.42
CA PRO A 172 -2.50 9.99 -16.63
C PRO A 172 -3.81 9.24 -16.88
N GLU A 173 -4.86 9.97 -17.25
CA GLU A 173 -6.16 9.41 -17.66
C GLU A 173 -6.04 8.28 -18.71
N GLN A 174 -4.97 8.31 -19.52
CA GLN A 174 -4.64 7.32 -20.53
C GLN A 174 -4.09 6.00 -19.98
N ALA A 175 -3.52 5.96 -18.78
CA ALA A 175 -2.94 4.72 -18.23
C ALA A 175 -4.05 3.74 -17.77
N ALA A 176 -5.12 4.25 -17.19
CA ALA A 176 -6.28 3.46 -16.79
C ALA A 176 -7.07 2.92 -18.00
N SER A 177 -7.28 3.76 -19.02
CA SER A 177 -7.92 3.36 -20.29
C SER A 177 -7.15 2.24 -21.00
N ASN A 178 -5.84 2.38 -21.11
CA ASN A 178 -4.99 1.43 -21.83
C ASN A 178 -4.88 0.05 -21.14
N PHE A 179 -5.06 -0.03 -19.82
CA PHE A 179 -5.03 -1.33 -19.14
C PHE A 179 -6.32 -2.11 -19.38
N ALA A 180 -7.47 -1.47 -19.21
CA ALA A 180 -8.77 -2.10 -19.43
C ALA A 180 -8.93 -2.57 -20.90
N GLU A 181 -8.47 -1.76 -21.85
CA GLU A 181 -8.46 -2.11 -23.27
C GLU A 181 -7.56 -3.31 -23.55
N ARG A 182 -6.32 -3.31 -23.06
CA ARG A 182 -5.37 -4.42 -23.23
C ARG A 182 -5.85 -5.71 -22.58
N TYR A 183 -6.47 -5.61 -21.41
CA TYR A 183 -7.08 -6.76 -20.75
C TYR A 183 -8.22 -7.33 -21.58
N ALA A 184 -9.14 -6.47 -22.04
CA ALA A 184 -10.26 -6.87 -22.88
C ALA A 184 -9.81 -7.51 -24.21
N GLU A 185 -8.82 -6.93 -24.89
CA GLU A 185 -8.23 -7.49 -26.11
C GLU A 185 -7.66 -8.89 -25.90
N ARG A 186 -6.97 -9.15 -24.80
CA ARG A 186 -6.35 -10.45 -24.49
C ARG A 186 -7.39 -11.52 -24.15
N VAL A 187 -8.43 -11.15 -23.41
CA VAL A 187 -9.56 -12.05 -23.11
C VAL A 187 -10.31 -12.40 -24.39
N LEU A 188 -10.55 -11.43 -25.27
CA LEU A 188 -11.16 -11.65 -26.57
C LEU A 188 -10.29 -12.49 -27.52
N ALA A 189 -8.97 -12.43 -27.38
CA ALA A 189 -8.01 -13.26 -28.11
C ALA A 189 -7.88 -14.69 -27.55
N GLY A 190 -8.68 -15.04 -26.53
CA GLY A 190 -8.72 -16.39 -25.95
C GLY A 190 -7.71 -16.66 -24.84
N THR A 191 -7.05 -15.62 -24.32
CA THR A 191 -6.18 -15.75 -23.14
C THR A 191 -7.04 -15.91 -21.89
N ALA A 192 -6.68 -16.85 -21.02
CA ALA A 192 -7.38 -17.03 -19.74
C ALA A 192 -7.38 -15.73 -18.93
N PRO A 193 -8.49 -15.35 -18.26
CA PRO A 193 -8.60 -14.06 -17.60
C PRO A 193 -7.46 -13.72 -16.62
N ALA A 194 -6.99 -14.71 -15.85
CA ALA A 194 -5.85 -14.52 -14.92
C ALA A 194 -4.53 -14.21 -15.67
N GLU A 195 -4.26 -14.93 -16.76
CA GLU A 195 -3.07 -14.75 -17.58
C GLU A 195 -3.13 -13.44 -18.39
N ALA A 196 -4.31 -13.04 -18.85
CA ALA A 196 -4.55 -11.77 -19.53
C ALA A 196 -4.26 -10.58 -18.59
N LEU A 197 -4.61 -10.72 -17.31
CA LEU A 197 -4.35 -9.71 -16.28
C LEU A 197 -2.84 -9.52 -16.06
N GLU A 198 -2.09 -10.63 -15.89
CA GLU A 198 -0.63 -10.59 -15.71
C GLU A 198 0.08 -9.99 -16.93
N GLN A 199 -0.32 -10.38 -18.11
CA GLN A 199 0.26 -9.88 -19.36
C GLN A 199 -0.11 -8.43 -19.66
N ALA A 200 -1.31 -7.96 -19.30
CA ALA A 200 -1.70 -6.56 -19.43
C ALA A 200 -0.92 -5.66 -18.47
N ALA A 201 -0.61 -6.16 -17.28
CA ALA A 201 0.25 -5.47 -16.32
C ALA A 201 1.72 -5.42 -16.76
N ALA A 202 2.25 -6.51 -17.36
CA ALA A 202 3.64 -6.61 -17.83
C ALA A 202 3.94 -5.75 -19.06
N SER A 203 2.93 -5.36 -19.85
CA SER A 203 3.10 -4.56 -21.09
C SER A 203 3.27 -3.05 -20.83
N ARG A 204 3.54 -2.66 -19.60
CA ARG A 204 3.80 -1.25 -19.19
C ARG A 204 5.26 -0.82 -19.36
N SER A 205 6.12 -1.63 -20.00
CA SER A 205 7.53 -1.28 -20.33
C SER A 205 7.66 -0.60 -21.68
#